data_1d813a11443988e4e4fd037a87c0d80e
#
_entry.id   1d813a11443988e4e4fd037a87c0d80e
#
_cell.length_a   1.000
_cell.length_b   1.000
_cell.length_c   1.000
_cell.angle_alpha   90.00
_cell.angle_beta   90.00
_cell.angle_gamma   90.00
#
_symmetry.space_group_name_H-M   'P 1'
#
loop_
_entity.id
_entity.type
_entity.pdbx_description
1 polymer ?
#
loop_
_entity_poly.entity_id
_entity_poly.type
_entity_poly.pdbx_seq_one_letter_code
_entity_poly.pdbx_strand_id
1 'polypeptide(L)'
;MNITKKSGELSIMEQYQLTMSPKIQRIKDCAGQRFEVAKWCVYEDIDKKSGDTKEILSMMSPEGEVFATNSETFKNDFKDILSLLEGAGMAGTVFSLEVITGKSKAGRDFFTCAFVE
;
A
#
# COMPACT_ATOMS: atom_id res chain seq x y z
N MET A 1 11.93 -10.93 -6.16
CA MET A 1 11.25 -9.89 -5.35
C MET A 1 12.31 -8.93 -4.80
N ASN A 2 12.10 -7.64 -4.96
CA ASN A 2 13.07 -6.63 -4.61
C ASN A 2 12.37 -5.42 -3.96
N ILE A 3 12.69 -5.15 -2.69
CA ILE A 3 12.13 -4.00 -1.98
C ILE A 3 12.87 -2.74 -2.45
N THR A 4 12.13 -1.78 -3.00
CA THR A 4 12.70 -0.53 -3.54
C THR A 4 12.55 0.65 -2.60
N LYS A 5 11.50 0.65 -1.77
CA LYS A 5 11.25 1.69 -0.76
C LYS A 5 10.63 1.06 0.48
N LYS A 6 10.90 1.66 1.64
CA LYS A 6 10.33 1.21 2.91
C LYS A 6 10.21 2.38 3.88
N SER A 7 9.30 2.24 4.85
CA SER A 7 9.02 3.29 5.83
C SER A 7 10.10 3.47 6.89
N GLY A 8 11.01 2.52 7.01
CA GLY A 8 12.10 2.52 7.99
C GLY A 8 12.67 1.12 8.07
N GLU A 9 13.36 0.82 9.15
CA GLU A 9 13.91 -0.52 9.32
C GLU A 9 12.79 -1.54 9.49
N LEU A 10 12.87 -2.63 8.71
CA LEU A 10 11.93 -3.74 8.76
C LEU A 10 12.69 -4.99 9.18
N SER A 11 12.16 -5.71 10.17
CA SER A 11 12.71 -7.01 10.55
C SER A 11 12.49 -8.01 9.42
N ILE A 12 13.20 -9.13 9.48
CA ILE A 12 13.00 -10.21 8.49
C ILE A 12 11.56 -10.70 8.51
N MET A 13 10.95 -10.82 9.69
CA MET A 13 9.56 -11.25 9.80
C MET A 13 8.61 -10.21 9.20
N GLU A 14 8.87 -8.92 9.42
CA GLU A 14 8.05 -7.85 8.83
C GLU A 14 8.16 -7.84 7.31
N GLN A 15 9.36 -8.03 6.77
CA GLN A 15 9.56 -8.14 5.33
C GLN A 15 8.77 -9.33 4.76
N TYR A 16 8.80 -10.48 5.43
CA TYR A 16 8.02 -11.64 5.04
C TYR A 16 6.52 -11.33 5.05
N GLN A 17 6.03 -10.75 6.14
CA GLN A 17 4.60 -10.43 6.29
C GLN A 17 4.11 -9.45 5.23
N LEU A 18 4.96 -8.50 4.85
CA LEU A 18 4.60 -7.49 3.84
C LEU A 18 4.66 -8.01 2.41
N THR A 19 5.43 -9.06 2.13
CA THR A 19 5.71 -9.46 0.74
C THR A 19 5.21 -10.86 0.38
N MET A 20 5.26 -11.81 1.28
CA MET A 20 5.07 -13.24 0.96
C MET A 20 3.99 -13.94 1.75
N SER A 21 3.47 -13.33 2.80
CA SER A 21 2.49 -13.99 3.67
C SER A 21 1.20 -14.29 2.91
N PRO A 22 0.61 -15.49 3.08
CA PRO A 22 -0.68 -15.80 2.49
C PRO A 22 -1.84 -15.02 3.12
N LYS A 23 -1.60 -14.29 4.20
CA LYS A 23 -2.61 -13.48 4.89
C LYS A 23 -2.70 -12.05 4.36
N ILE A 24 -1.91 -11.69 3.36
CA ILE A 24 -1.96 -10.35 2.76
C ILE A 24 -3.33 -10.15 2.11
N GLN A 25 -4.01 -9.07 2.48
CA GLN A 25 -5.31 -8.72 1.93
C GLN A 25 -5.11 -7.81 0.71
N ARG A 26 -5.92 -8.01 -0.31
CA ARG A 26 -5.86 -7.16 -1.51
C ARG A 26 -6.75 -5.95 -1.32
N ILE A 27 -6.24 -4.78 -1.69
CA ILE A 27 -7.01 -3.53 -1.59
C ILE A 27 -8.32 -3.62 -2.38
N LYS A 28 -8.32 -4.31 -3.51
CA LYS A 28 -9.54 -4.49 -4.33
C LYS A 28 -10.68 -5.19 -3.58
N ASP A 29 -10.35 -5.95 -2.54
CA ASP A 29 -11.34 -6.65 -1.71
C ASP A 29 -11.72 -5.85 -0.46
N CYS A 30 -11.18 -4.64 -0.31
CA CYS A 30 -11.32 -3.79 0.87
C CYS A 30 -12.06 -2.48 0.59
N ALA A 31 -12.86 -2.43 -0.47
CA ALA A 31 -13.58 -1.20 -0.86
C ALA A 31 -14.38 -0.63 0.32
N GLY A 32 -14.19 0.66 0.59
CA GLY A 32 -14.88 1.37 1.66
C GLY A 32 -14.34 1.12 3.06
N GLN A 33 -13.33 0.27 3.21
CA GLN A 33 -12.74 -0.02 4.52
C GLN A 33 -11.71 1.05 4.89
N ARG A 34 -11.54 1.22 6.20
CA ARG A 34 -10.50 2.09 6.77
C ARG A 34 -9.51 1.22 7.51
N PHE A 35 -8.24 1.62 7.44
CA PHE A 35 -7.18 0.92 8.18
C PHE A 35 -6.06 1.90 8.52
N GLU A 36 -5.27 1.54 9.54
CA GLU A 36 -4.13 2.33 9.95
C GLU A 36 -2.86 1.77 9.31
N VAL A 37 -1.94 2.67 8.95
CA VAL A 37 -0.64 2.31 8.39
C VAL A 37 0.45 2.65 9.40
N ALA A 38 1.10 1.62 9.93
CA ALA A 38 2.24 1.78 10.83
C ALA A 38 3.55 1.60 10.08
N LYS A 39 3.59 0.65 9.15
CA LYS A 39 4.77 0.35 8.33
C LYS A 39 4.31 0.06 6.91
N TRP A 40 5.21 0.30 5.95
CA TRP A 40 4.91 0.02 4.55
C TRP A 40 6.20 -0.25 3.79
N CYS A 41 6.06 -0.90 2.65
CA CYS A 41 7.15 -1.02 1.68
C CYS A 41 6.59 -1.03 0.26
N VAL A 42 7.45 -0.68 -0.68
CA VAL A 42 7.17 -0.85 -2.11
C VAL A 42 8.17 -1.87 -2.62
N TYR A 43 7.71 -2.87 -3.33
CA TYR A 43 8.59 -3.88 -3.88
C TYR A 43 8.19 -4.25 -5.30
N GLU A 44 9.17 -4.78 -6.04
CA GLU A 44 8.96 -5.26 -7.40
C GLU A 44 8.88 -6.77 -7.38
N ASP A 45 7.93 -7.30 -8.13
CA ASP A 45 7.76 -8.73 -8.32
C ASP A 45 7.58 -9.04 -9.80
N ILE A 46 7.97 -10.22 -10.22
CA ILE A 46 7.87 -10.63 -11.62
C ILE A 46 6.62 -11.49 -11.77
N ASP A 47 5.74 -11.10 -12.70
CA ASP A 47 4.58 -11.89 -13.06
C ASP A 47 5.06 -13.14 -13.81
N LYS A 48 4.79 -14.31 -13.25
CA LYS A 48 5.22 -15.60 -13.83
C LYS A 48 4.61 -15.88 -15.19
N LYS A 49 3.44 -15.29 -15.49
CA LYS A 49 2.73 -15.53 -16.76
C LYS A 49 3.25 -14.64 -17.89
N SER A 50 3.47 -13.35 -17.60
CA SER A 50 3.86 -12.37 -18.62
C SER A 50 5.35 -12.05 -18.61
N GLY A 51 6.05 -12.33 -17.51
CA GLY A 51 7.44 -11.92 -17.31
C GLY A 51 7.59 -10.44 -16.97
N ASP A 52 6.50 -9.70 -16.87
CA ASP A 52 6.53 -8.28 -16.56
C ASP A 52 6.80 -8.04 -15.09
N THR A 53 7.50 -6.94 -14.79
CA THR A 53 7.73 -6.50 -13.43
C THR A 53 6.54 -5.68 -12.94
N LYS A 54 6.04 -6.01 -11.76
CA LYS A 54 4.96 -5.27 -11.10
C LYS A 54 5.48 -4.58 -9.85
N GLU A 55 5.13 -3.32 -9.69
CA GLU A 55 5.42 -2.58 -8.47
C GLU A 55 4.23 -2.71 -7.53
N ILE A 56 4.47 -3.19 -6.32
CA ILE A 56 3.44 -3.44 -5.32
C ILE A 56 3.70 -2.59 -4.10
N LEU A 57 2.66 -1.90 -3.63
CA LEU A 57 2.66 -1.20 -2.35
C LEU A 57 2.01 -2.10 -1.31
N SER A 58 2.71 -2.37 -0.22
CA SER A 58 2.21 -3.18 0.89
C SER A 58 2.26 -2.36 2.18
N MET A 59 1.17 -2.41 2.95
CA MET A 59 0.99 -1.59 4.15
C MET A 59 0.61 -2.49 5.32
N MET A 60 1.22 -2.25 6.48
CA MET A 60 0.98 -3.03 7.69
C MET A 60 0.37 -2.14 8.77
N SER A 61 -0.72 -2.62 9.38
CA SER A 61 -1.36 -1.94 10.50
C SER A 61 -0.59 -2.18 11.80
N PRO A 62 -0.84 -1.37 12.85
CA PRO A 62 -0.25 -1.62 14.17
C PRO A 62 -0.57 -3.02 14.73
N GLU A 63 -1.70 -3.61 14.32
CA GLU A 63 -2.11 -4.94 14.76
C GLU A 63 -1.51 -6.06 13.90
N GLY A 64 -0.74 -5.72 12.88
CA GLY A 64 -0.09 -6.71 12.02
C GLY A 64 -0.89 -7.15 10.81
N GLU A 65 -2.03 -6.54 10.54
CA GLU A 65 -2.76 -6.79 9.30
C GLU A 65 -2.03 -6.15 8.13
N VAL A 66 -2.01 -6.82 6.98
CA VAL A 66 -1.28 -6.34 5.80
C VAL A 66 -2.23 -6.23 4.62
N PHE A 67 -2.14 -5.09 3.93
CA PHE A 67 -2.93 -4.77 2.74
C PHE A 67 -1.99 -4.39 1.60
N ALA A 68 -2.24 -4.92 0.41
CA ALA A 68 -1.36 -4.68 -0.73
C ALA A 68 -2.13 -4.33 -1.99
N THR A 69 -1.50 -3.54 -2.85
CA THR A 69 -2.09 -3.14 -4.13
C THR A 69 -1.01 -2.88 -5.18
N ASN A 70 -1.36 -3.11 -6.44
CA ASN A 70 -0.55 -2.67 -7.58
C ASN A 70 -1.23 -1.53 -8.35
N SER A 71 -2.30 -0.96 -7.82
CA SER A 71 -3.03 0.14 -8.44
C SER A 71 -2.17 1.41 -8.51
N GLU A 72 -1.94 1.93 -9.72
CA GLU A 72 -1.15 3.15 -9.92
C GLU A 72 -1.81 4.35 -9.24
N THR A 73 -3.12 4.48 -9.35
CA THR A 73 -3.86 5.59 -8.74
C THR A 73 -3.72 5.56 -7.22
N PHE A 74 -3.90 4.40 -6.61
CA PHE A 74 -3.74 4.25 -5.16
C PHE A 74 -2.31 4.60 -4.74
N LYS A 75 -1.31 4.08 -5.44
CA LYS A 75 0.10 4.33 -5.11
C LYS A 75 0.45 5.81 -5.23
N ASN A 76 -0.06 6.51 -6.24
CA ASN A 76 0.20 7.93 -6.41
C ASN A 76 -0.40 8.74 -5.28
N ASP A 77 -1.63 8.46 -4.89
CA ASP A 77 -2.29 9.12 -3.76
C ASP A 77 -1.55 8.84 -2.46
N PHE A 78 -1.08 7.62 -2.26
CA PHE A 78 -0.30 7.25 -1.09
C PHE A 78 1.00 8.06 -1.02
N LYS A 79 1.70 8.21 -2.14
CA LYS A 79 2.92 9.03 -2.21
C LYS A 79 2.66 10.49 -1.86
N ASP A 80 1.54 11.03 -2.32
CA ASP A 80 1.16 12.41 -2.03
C ASP A 80 0.88 12.59 -0.52
N ILE A 81 0.21 11.62 0.09
CA ILE A 81 -0.06 11.64 1.54
C ILE A 81 1.26 11.57 2.32
N LEU A 82 2.18 10.71 1.92
CA LEU A 82 3.51 10.63 2.56
C LEU A 82 4.27 11.95 2.46
N SER A 83 4.22 12.60 1.29
CA SER A 83 4.87 13.90 1.11
C SER A 83 4.26 14.95 2.02
N LEU A 84 2.94 14.95 2.20
CA LEU A 84 2.26 15.84 3.12
C LEU A 84 2.70 15.62 4.56
N LEU A 85 2.79 14.37 4.99
CA LEU A 85 3.22 14.01 6.35
C LEU A 85 4.69 14.42 6.58
N GLU A 86 5.56 14.18 5.62
CA GLU A 86 6.97 14.59 5.70
C GLU A 86 7.09 16.11 5.83
N GLY A 87 6.33 16.85 5.02
CA GLY A 87 6.32 18.30 5.08
C GLY A 87 5.82 18.86 6.40
N ALA A 88 4.98 18.13 7.11
CA ALA A 88 4.47 18.49 8.42
C ALA A 88 5.34 17.99 9.58
N GLY A 89 6.46 17.33 9.29
CA GLY A 89 7.34 16.75 10.32
C GLY A 89 6.74 15.52 10.99
N MET A 90 5.81 14.86 10.34
CA MET A 90 5.09 13.70 10.89
C MET A 90 5.49 12.37 10.21
N ALA A 91 6.63 12.35 9.53
CA ALA A 91 7.14 11.11 8.93
C ALA A 91 7.34 10.05 10.03
N GLY A 92 6.90 8.83 9.75
CA GLY A 92 7.02 7.71 10.68
C GLY A 92 5.87 7.59 11.68
N THR A 93 4.90 8.51 11.67
CA THR A 93 3.72 8.38 12.52
C THR A 93 2.70 7.42 11.88
N VAL A 94 1.88 6.80 12.73
CA VAL A 94 0.75 6.00 12.26
C VAL A 94 -0.31 6.93 11.69
N PHE A 95 -0.85 6.59 10.53
CA PHE A 95 -1.92 7.37 9.90
C PHE A 95 -2.98 6.45 9.32
N SER A 96 -4.18 7.00 9.12
CA SER A 96 -5.33 6.21 8.69
C SER A 96 -5.68 6.52 7.24
N LEU A 97 -6.08 5.49 6.50
CA LEU A 97 -6.52 5.58 5.12
C LEU A 97 -7.90 4.94 4.96
N GLU A 98 -8.67 5.47 4.03
CA GLU A 98 -9.90 4.83 3.58
C GLU A 98 -9.72 4.41 2.12
N VAL A 99 -10.16 3.20 1.79
CA VAL A 99 -10.11 2.69 0.42
C VAL A 99 -11.33 3.23 -0.35
N ILE A 100 -11.06 4.05 -1.35
CA ILE A 100 -12.10 4.67 -2.18
C ILE A 100 -12.09 4.00 -3.54
N THR A 101 -13.28 3.68 -4.04
CA THR A 101 -13.45 3.18 -5.40
C THR A 101 -14.10 4.23 -6.27
N GLY A 102 -13.80 4.20 -7.56
CA GLY A 102 -14.41 5.09 -8.53
C GLY A 102 -14.42 4.44 -9.90
N LYS A 103 -15.06 5.10 -10.85
CA LYS A 103 -15.06 4.66 -12.24
C LYS A 103 -14.41 5.73 -13.12
N SER A 104 -13.52 5.30 -14.00
CA SER A 104 -12.92 6.18 -15.00
C SER A 104 -13.95 6.51 -16.08
N LYS A 105 -13.62 7.48 -16.95
CA LYS A 105 -14.46 7.85 -18.09
C LYS A 105 -14.73 6.65 -19.02
N ALA A 106 -13.82 5.69 -19.04
CA ALA A 106 -13.97 4.47 -19.83
C ALA A 106 -14.79 3.38 -19.12
N GLY A 107 -15.36 3.67 -17.94
CA GLY A 107 -16.17 2.73 -17.18
C GLY A 107 -15.38 1.70 -16.40
N ARG A 108 -14.06 1.85 -16.28
CA ARG A 108 -13.22 0.92 -15.51
C ARG A 108 -13.17 1.32 -14.04
N ASP A 109 -13.22 0.32 -13.18
CA ASP A 109 -13.07 0.55 -11.75
C ASP A 109 -11.60 0.89 -11.42
N PHE A 110 -11.41 1.84 -10.50
CA PHE A 110 -10.10 2.15 -9.97
C PHE A 110 -10.18 2.33 -8.46
N PHE A 111 -9.04 2.20 -7.80
CA PHE A 111 -8.91 2.33 -6.36
C PHE A 111 -8.00 3.49 -6.01
N THR A 112 -8.44 4.30 -5.08
CA THR A 112 -7.62 5.38 -4.50
C THR A 112 -7.64 5.25 -2.99
N CYS A 113 -6.84 6.06 -2.32
CA CYS A 113 -6.93 6.16 -0.87
C CYS A 113 -7.15 7.60 -0.46
N ALA A 114 -7.91 7.77 0.62
CA ALA A 114 -8.14 9.06 1.25
C ALA A 114 -7.47 9.06 2.61
N PHE A 115 -6.82 10.19 2.94
CA PHE A 115 -6.26 10.40 4.27
C PHE A 115 -7.42 10.74 5.22
N VAL A 116 -7.58 9.96 6.28
CA VAL A 116 -8.67 10.15 7.25
C VAL A 116 -8.09 10.21 8.67
N GLU A 117 -8.88 10.77 9.57
CA GLU A 117 -8.51 10.84 10.98
C GLU A 117 -8.96 9.61 11.77
#